data_426705dfeeb7067dbe4ac2f32cad7722
#
_entry.id   426705dfeeb7067dbe4ac2f32cad7722
#
_cell.length_a   1.000
_cell.length_b   1.000
_cell.length_c   1.000
_cell.angle_alpha   90.00
_cell.angle_beta   90.00
_cell.angle_gamma   90.00
#
_symmetry.space_group_name_H-M   'P 1'
#
loop_
_entity.id
_entity.type
_entity.pdbx_description
1 polymer ?
#
loop_
_entity_poly.entity_id
_entity_poly.type
_entity_poly.pdbx_seq_one_letter_code
_entity_poly.pdbx_strand_id
1 'polypeptide(L)'
;AKGSIDPDSLNIIEGFKKSGSKVILALNKIDMVPREQLLKVTEAHNETGVFAKIFMISATTGDGVDDLLDNLVSHLSVGPWHYPEDQLSDAPLRLLAAEITREQAFLQLHQELPYALAVETDSWQERDDGSARIDQTILIKRESQKGMVVGKGGMRIKAISTAARKEMIENFDREIHLFLHVKVRDWMDKPDHYR
;
A
#
# COMPACT_ATOMS: atom_id res chain seq x y z
N ALA A 1 -24.52 2.51 0.72
CA ALA A 1 -24.12 3.92 0.75
C ALA A 1 -24.89 4.69 -0.34
N LYS A 2 -25.70 5.63 0.06
CA LYS A 2 -26.49 6.51 -0.81
C LYS A 2 -25.54 7.57 -1.32
N GLY A 3 -25.27 7.70 -2.58
CA GLY A 3 -24.59 8.75 -3.36
C GLY A 3 -24.16 10.09 -2.72
N SER A 4 -23.97 10.15 -1.42
CA SER A 4 -23.51 11.31 -0.66
C SER A 4 -22.05 11.17 -0.30
N ILE A 5 -21.31 12.25 -0.42
CA ILE A 5 -19.92 12.34 0.03
C ILE A 5 -19.91 12.18 1.57
N ASP A 6 -18.99 11.37 2.09
CA ASP A 6 -18.85 11.16 3.53
C ASP A 6 -18.25 12.41 4.21
N PRO A 7 -18.46 12.58 5.54
CA PRO A 7 -18.02 13.77 6.27
C PRO A 7 -16.51 14.03 6.21
N ASP A 8 -15.69 12.98 6.20
CA ASP A 8 -14.23 13.13 6.17
C ASP A 8 -13.79 13.66 4.81
N SER A 9 -14.34 13.11 3.73
CA SER A 9 -14.12 13.61 2.38
C SER A 9 -14.61 15.07 2.22
N LEU A 10 -15.74 15.45 2.84
CA LEU A 10 -16.22 16.84 2.82
C LEU A 10 -15.23 17.79 3.50
N ASN A 11 -14.63 17.40 4.62
CA ASN A 11 -13.63 18.22 5.32
C ASN A 11 -12.38 18.43 4.44
N ILE A 12 -11.95 17.40 3.71
CA ILE A 12 -10.82 17.49 2.76
C ILE A 12 -11.17 18.45 1.62
N ILE A 13 -12.37 18.31 1.04
CA ILE A 13 -12.87 19.18 -0.05
C ILE A 13 -12.93 20.64 0.39
N GLU A 14 -13.38 20.92 1.62
CA GLU A 14 -13.37 22.28 2.16
C GLU A 14 -11.96 22.83 2.33
N GLY A 15 -11.00 22.01 2.72
CA GLY A 15 -9.59 22.37 2.74
C GLY A 15 -9.07 22.81 1.37
N PHE A 16 -9.38 22.06 0.32
CA PHE A 16 -9.02 22.42 -1.05
C PHE A 16 -9.73 23.70 -1.55
N LYS A 17 -11.01 23.91 -1.20
CA LYS A 17 -11.70 25.16 -1.49
C LYS A 17 -11.02 26.37 -0.87
N LYS A 18 -10.57 26.26 0.38
CA LYS A 18 -9.87 27.33 1.08
C LYS A 18 -8.48 27.63 0.49
N SER A 19 -7.75 26.59 0.04
CA SER A 19 -6.43 26.77 -0.56
C SER A 19 -6.49 27.23 -2.03
N GLY A 20 -7.64 27.13 -2.70
CA GLY A 20 -7.78 27.40 -4.12
C GLY A 20 -7.05 26.39 -5.01
N SER A 21 -6.65 25.24 -4.48
CA SER A 21 -5.89 24.23 -5.21
C SER A 21 -6.78 23.53 -6.23
N LYS A 22 -6.27 23.36 -7.47
CA LYS A 22 -6.88 22.48 -8.47
C LYS A 22 -6.48 21.03 -8.17
N VAL A 23 -7.46 20.17 -8.02
CA VAL A 23 -7.26 18.77 -7.60
C VAL A 23 -7.84 17.84 -8.66
N ILE A 24 -7.17 16.70 -8.88
CA ILE A 24 -7.68 15.59 -9.67
C ILE A 24 -8.22 14.54 -8.67
N LEU A 25 -9.41 14.03 -8.91
CA LEU A 25 -10.02 12.98 -8.10
C LEU A 25 -9.95 11.65 -8.85
N ALA A 26 -9.42 10.62 -8.19
CA ALA A 26 -9.53 9.24 -8.65
C ALA A 26 -10.51 8.46 -7.75
N LEU A 27 -11.67 8.12 -8.29
CA LEU A 27 -12.64 7.22 -7.64
C LEU A 27 -12.25 5.78 -7.94
N ASN A 28 -11.68 5.11 -6.94
CA ASN A 28 -11.17 3.74 -7.08
C ASN A 28 -12.22 2.69 -6.68
N LYS A 29 -11.97 1.44 -7.08
CA LYS A 29 -12.81 0.25 -6.82
C LYS A 29 -14.14 0.27 -7.58
N ILE A 30 -14.13 0.78 -8.82
CA ILE A 30 -15.34 0.82 -9.65
C ILE A 30 -15.87 -0.57 -10.03
N ASP A 31 -15.01 -1.58 -9.99
CA ASP A 31 -15.35 -3.00 -10.15
C ASP A 31 -16.33 -3.53 -9.09
N MET A 32 -16.38 -2.88 -7.93
CA MET A 32 -17.23 -3.27 -6.80
C MET A 32 -18.57 -2.51 -6.74
N VAL A 33 -18.81 -1.55 -7.64
CA VAL A 33 -19.95 -0.62 -7.56
C VAL A 33 -20.76 -0.62 -8.85
N PRO A 34 -22.11 -0.74 -8.80
CA PRO A 34 -22.94 -0.63 -9.98
C PRO A 34 -22.79 0.73 -10.70
N ARG A 35 -22.85 0.71 -12.04
CA ARG A 35 -22.64 1.91 -12.88
C ARG A 35 -23.54 3.09 -12.50
N GLU A 36 -24.80 2.83 -12.20
CA GLU A 36 -25.76 3.89 -11.81
C GLU A 36 -25.35 4.60 -10.51
N GLN A 37 -24.73 3.86 -9.59
CA GLN A 37 -24.26 4.42 -8.34
C GLN A 37 -22.96 5.21 -8.54
N LEU A 38 -22.08 4.75 -9.44
CA LEU A 38 -20.86 5.48 -9.80
C LEU A 38 -21.18 6.87 -10.40
N LEU A 39 -22.17 6.94 -11.28
CA LEU A 39 -22.60 8.21 -11.87
C LEU A 39 -23.07 9.19 -10.79
N LYS A 40 -23.88 8.74 -9.83
CA LYS A 40 -24.35 9.58 -8.72
C LYS A 40 -23.22 10.07 -7.81
N VAL A 41 -22.24 9.20 -7.53
CA VAL A 41 -21.07 9.58 -6.72
C VAL A 41 -20.22 10.60 -7.49
N THR A 42 -19.99 10.37 -8.78
CA THR A 42 -19.23 11.28 -9.63
C THR A 42 -19.89 12.65 -9.73
N GLU A 43 -21.21 12.68 -9.93
CA GLU A 43 -22.00 13.92 -10.00
C GLU A 43 -21.91 14.72 -8.69
N ALA A 44 -22.11 14.06 -7.55
CA ALA A 44 -21.99 14.70 -6.23
C ALA A 44 -20.60 15.33 -5.99
N HIS A 45 -19.52 14.66 -6.43
CA HIS A 45 -18.16 15.23 -6.33
C HIS A 45 -17.96 16.37 -7.33
N ASN A 46 -18.47 16.26 -8.55
CA ASN A 46 -18.36 17.30 -9.57
C ASN A 46 -19.08 18.60 -9.15
N GLU A 47 -20.24 18.49 -8.48
CA GLU A 47 -20.99 19.62 -7.95
C GLU A 47 -20.22 20.43 -6.91
N THR A 48 -19.21 19.86 -6.27
CA THR A 48 -18.36 20.59 -5.31
C THR A 48 -17.54 21.69 -5.95
N GLY A 49 -17.26 21.59 -7.25
CA GLY A 49 -16.49 22.56 -8.04
C GLY A 49 -14.99 22.61 -7.75
N VAL A 50 -14.47 21.65 -6.94
CA VAL A 50 -13.06 21.60 -6.52
C VAL A 50 -12.21 20.81 -7.50
N PHE A 51 -12.80 19.80 -8.13
CA PHE A 51 -12.05 18.87 -8.96
C PHE A 51 -11.96 19.36 -10.40
N ALA A 52 -10.72 19.50 -10.90
CA ALA A 52 -10.46 19.82 -12.30
C ALA A 52 -10.83 18.67 -13.24
N LYS A 53 -10.62 17.43 -12.77
CA LYS A 53 -11.00 16.18 -13.44
C LYS A 53 -11.36 15.12 -12.40
N ILE A 54 -12.23 14.20 -12.80
CA ILE A 54 -12.60 13.02 -12.01
C ILE A 54 -12.37 11.80 -12.88
N PHE A 55 -11.54 10.87 -12.40
CA PHE A 55 -11.28 9.58 -13.02
C PHE A 55 -11.98 8.48 -12.22
N MET A 56 -12.60 7.58 -12.91
CA MET A 56 -13.18 6.36 -12.36
C MET A 56 -12.24 5.20 -12.68
N ILE A 57 -11.62 4.60 -11.68
CA ILE A 57 -10.60 3.57 -11.86
C ILE A 57 -10.87 2.31 -11.04
N SER A 58 -10.32 1.20 -11.48
CA SER A 58 -10.11 0.01 -10.67
C SER A 58 -8.63 -0.35 -10.70
N ALA A 59 -7.93 -0.12 -9.62
CA ALA A 59 -6.52 -0.50 -9.51
C ALA A 59 -6.30 -2.02 -9.59
N THR A 60 -7.34 -2.82 -9.28
CA THR A 60 -7.28 -4.29 -9.35
C THR A 60 -7.41 -4.81 -10.78
N THR A 61 -8.32 -4.23 -11.59
CA THR A 61 -8.58 -4.67 -12.97
C THR A 61 -7.80 -3.88 -14.01
N GLY A 62 -7.25 -2.72 -13.65
CA GLY A 62 -6.59 -1.78 -14.56
C GLY A 62 -7.55 -0.83 -15.27
N ASP A 63 -8.87 -0.97 -15.09
CA ASP A 63 -9.87 -0.12 -15.73
C ASP A 63 -9.65 1.36 -15.39
N GLY A 64 -9.54 2.22 -16.41
CA GLY A 64 -9.38 3.67 -16.28
C GLY A 64 -8.01 4.12 -15.73
N VAL A 65 -7.09 3.20 -15.46
CA VAL A 65 -5.75 3.54 -14.91
C VAL A 65 -4.89 4.20 -15.97
N ASP A 66 -4.91 3.71 -17.21
CA ASP A 66 -4.11 4.29 -18.31
C ASP A 66 -4.54 5.73 -18.60
N ASP A 67 -5.85 6.02 -18.64
CA ASP A 67 -6.37 7.38 -18.84
C ASP A 67 -5.91 8.34 -17.72
N LEU A 68 -5.88 7.85 -16.47
CA LEU A 68 -5.36 8.62 -15.34
C LEU A 68 -3.86 8.88 -15.50
N LEU A 69 -3.06 7.87 -15.84
CA LEU A 69 -1.62 7.97 -16.04
C LEU A 69 -1.29 8.94 -17.17
N ASP A 70 -1.93 8.83 -18.33
CA ASP A 70 -1.74 9.74 -19.47
C ASP A 70 -2.05 11.19 -19.07
N ASN A 71 -3.12 11.38 -18.29
CA ASN A 71 -3.44 12.71 -17.78
C ASN A 71 -2.36 13.24 -16.82
N LEU A 72 -1.88 12.43 -15.88
CA LEU A 72 -0.82 12.82 -14.95
C LEU A 72 0.48 13.18 -15.70
N VAL A 73 0.89 12.33 -16.66
CA VAL A 73 2.08 12.58 -17.50
C VAL A 73 1.95 13.91 -18.24
N SER A 74 0.79 14.26 -18.75
CA SER A 74 0.56 15.55 -19.46
C SER A 74 0.75 16.78 -18.55
N HIS A 75 0.70 16.63 -17.25
CA HIS A 75 0.90 17.71 -16.27
C HIS A 75 2.34 17.76 -15.72
N LEU A 76 3.17 16.76 -16.03
CA LEU A 76 4.56 16.75 -15.58
C LEU A 76 5.43 17.64 -16.47
N SER A 77 6.31 18.41 -15.84
CA SER A 77 7.30 19.19 -16.56
C SER A 77 8.45 18.29 -17.00
N VAL A 78 8.99 18.53 -18.19
CA VAL A 78 10.24 17.89 -18.60
C VAL A 78 11.37 18.38 -17.70
N GLY A 79 12.08 17.46 -17.08
CA GLY A 79 13.16 17.75 -16.14
C GLY A 79 14.18 16.62 -16.08
N PRO A 80 15.30 16.81 -15.35
CA PRO A 80 16.25 15.73 -15.11
C PRO A 80 15.61 14.62 -14.27
N TRP A 81 16.06 13.40 -14.48
CA TRP A 81 15.69 12.28 -13.61
C TRP A 81 16.16 12.55 -12.19
N HIS A 82 15.24 12.43 -11.21
CA HIS A 82 15.56 12.56 -9.79
C HIS A 82 16.19 11.29 -9.22
N TYR A 83 15.94 10.15 -9.89
CA TYR A 83 16.44 8.83 -9.53
C TYR A 83 17.08 8.17 -10.76
N PRO A 84 18.04 7.25 -10.60
CA PRO A 84 18.53 6.38 -11.67
C PRO A 84 17.39 5.63 -12.35
N GLU A 85 17.54 5.28 -13.64
CA GLU A 85 16.51 4.59 -14.43
C GLU A 85 16.08 3.23 -13.85
N ASP A 86 16.98 2.58 -13.10
CA ASP A 86 16.79 1.30 -12.43
C ASP A 86 16.20 1.44 -11.01
N GLN A 87 15.97 2.68 -10.54
CA GLN A 87 15.42 2.96 -9.22
C GLN A 87 14.00 3.52 -9.32
N LEU A 88 13.01 2.73 -8.87
CA LEU A 88 11.58 3.10 -8.90
C LEU A 88 11.21 4.19 -7.91
N SER A 89 11.95 4.32 -6.79
CA SER A 89 11.72 5.32 -5.76
C SER A 89 12.94 5.49 -4.86
N ASP A 90 12.98 6.54 -4.04
CA ASP A 90 13.96 6.73 -2.97
C ASP A 90 13.69 5.87 -1.73
N ALA A 91 12.59 5.12 -1.73
CA ALA A 91 12.29 4.21 -0.64
C ALA A 91 13.38 3.13 -0.54
N PRO A 92 14.06 3.01 0.60
CA PRO A 92 15.07 1.98 0.78
C PRO A 92 14.50 0.59 0.47
N LEU A 93 15.25 -0.26 -0.21
CA LEU A 93 14.85 -1.66 -0.50
C LEU A 93 14.36 -2.40 0.76
N ARG A 94 14.89 -2.03 1.92
CA ARG A 94 14.46 -2.56 3.22
C ARG A 94 13.00 -2.21 3.55
N LEU A 95 12.55 -1.01 3.20
CA LEU A 95 11.16 -0.59 3.40
C LEU A 95 10.23 -1.32 2.43
N LEU A 96 10.61 -1.42 1.17
CA LEU A 96 9.84 -2.15 0.16
C LEU A 96 9.69 -3.63 0.55
N ALA A 97 10.76 -4.28 1.01
CA ALA A 97 10.70 -5.65 1.50
C ALA A 97 9.78 -5.80 2.72
N ALA A 98 9.77 -4.81 3.63
CA ALA A 98 8.85 -4.81 4.77
C ALA A 98 7.39 -4.69 4.33
N GLU A 99 7.10 -3.82 3.34
CA GLU A 99 5.75 -3.65 2.79
C GLU A 99 5.27 -4.90 2.05
N ILE A 100 6.11 -5.57 1.26
CA ILE A 100 5.78 -6.86 0.63
C ILE A 100 5.39 -7.89 1.70
N THR A 101 6.17 -8.01 2.76
CA THR A 101 5.84 -8.95 3.85
C THR A 101 4.56 -8.56 4.57
N ARG A 102 4.32 -7.26 4.78
CA ARG A 102 3.10 -6.75 5.41
C ARG A 102 1.87 -7.05 4.55
N GLU A 103 1.95 -6.87 3.24
CA GLU A 103 0.89 -7.21 2.31
C GLU A 103 0.57 -8.70 2.32
N GLN A 104 1.58 -9.57 2.26
CA GLN A 104 1.38 -11.02 2.32
C GLN A 104 0.80 -11.47 3.66
N ALA A 105 1.17 -10.80 4.76
CA ALA A 105 0.54 -11.03 6.06
C ALA A 105 -0.92 -10.57 6.06
N PHE A 106 -1.22 -9.40 5.46
CA PHE A 106 -2.58 -8.87 5.33
C PHE A 106 -3.50 -9.82 4.55
N LEU A 107 -3.03 -10.38 3.44
CA LEU A 107 -3.80 -11.29 2.60
C LEU A 107 -4.12 -12.63 3.28
N GLN A 108 -3.24 -13.09 4.18
CA GLN A 108 -3.36 -14.41 4.81
C GLN A 108 -3.93 -14.38 6.23
N LEU A 109 -4.01 -13.20 6.85
CA LEU A 109 -4.61 -13.00 8.15
C LEU A 109 -6.03 -12.49 8.00
N HIS A 110 -6.90 -12.83 8.95
CA HIS A 110 -8.32 -12.49 8.92
C HIS A 110 -8.70 -11.59 10.10
N GLN A 111 -9.90 -11.01 10.05
CA GLN A 111 -10.48 -10.12 11.04
C GLN A 111 -9.69 -8.79 11.16
N GLU A 112 -9.62 -8.23 12.38
CA GLU A 112 -8.95 -6.94 12.65
C GLU A 112 -7.41 -7.06 12.75
N LEU A 113 -6.85 -8.27 12.69
CA LEU A 113 -5.43 -8.50 12.88
C LEU A 113 -4.55 -7.85 11.81
N PRO A 114 -4.91 -7.85 10.52
CA PRO A 114 -4.13 -7.20 9.47
C PRO A 114 -3.84 -5.71 9.74
N TYR A 115 -4.77 -5.02 10.36
CA TYR A 115 -4.65 -3.58 10.69
C TYR A 115 -3.86 -3.31 11.97
N ALA A 116 -3.57 -4.35 12.73
CA ALA A 116 -2.87 -4.27 14.02
C ALA A 116 -1.45 -4.82 13.98
N LEU A 117 -0.87 -4.95 12.78
CA LEU A 117 0.51 -5.40 12.60
C LEU A 117 1.35 -4.39 11.82
N ALA A 118 2.65 -4.40 12.10
CA ALA A 118 3.66 -3.72 11.31
C ALA A 118 4.81 -4.70 11.02
N VAL A 119 5.64 -4.39 10.03
CA VAL A 119 6.81 -5.20 9.69
C VAL A 119 8.05 -4.30 9.70
N GLU A 120 9.08 -4.74 10.43
CA GLU A 120 10.40 -4.11 10.42
C GLU A 120 11.41 -5.02 9.71
N THR A 121 12.27 -4.45 8.89
CA THR A 121 13.46 -5.14 8.37
C THR A 121 14.61 -4.92 9.35
N ASP A 122 14.89 -5.93 10.18
CA ASP A 122 15.94 -5.89 11.21
C ASP A 122 17.33 -5.87 10.58
N SER A 123 17.58 -6.75 9.59
CA SER A 123 18.85 -6.84 8.89
C SER A 123 18.67 -7.11 7.40
N TRP A 124 19.64 -6.62 6.64
CA TRP A 124 19.79 -6.89 5.22
C TRP A 124 21.27 -7.14 4.94
N GLN A 125 21.60 -8.31 4.43
CA GLN A 125 22.97 -8.75 4.16
C GLN A 125 23.07 -9.22 2.72
N GLU A 126 23.89 -8.51 1.93
CA GLU A 126 24.28 -8.94 0.60
C GLU A 126 25.25 -10.11 0.72
N ARG A 127 25.17 -11.09 -0.18
CA ARG A 127 26.07 -12.24 -0.25
C ARG A 127 26.91 -12.19 -1.53
N ASP A 128 28.05 -12.86 -1.51
CA ASP A 128 28.98 -12.92 -2.62
C ASP A 128 28.39 -13.58 -3.89
N ASP A 129 27.36 -14.41 -3.72
CA ASP A 129 26.64 -15.07 -4.80
C ASP A 129 25.53 -14.20 -5.43
N GLY A 130 25.42 -12.94 -5.01
CA GLY A 130 24.40 -11.99 -5.47
C GLY A 130 23.04 -12.15 -4.77
N SER A 131 22.87 -13.15 -3.91
CA SER A 131 21.65 -13.30 -3.10
C SER A 131 21.62 -12.33 -1.90
N ALA A 132 20.44 -12.05 -1.36
CA ALA A 132 20.29 -11.28 -0.13
C ALA A 132 19.65 -12.10 0.98
N ARG A 133 20.22 -11.99 2.20
CA ARG A 133 19.57 -12.44 3.42
C ARG A 133 18.86 -11.29 4.09
N ILE A 134 17.57 -11.49 4.37
CA ILE A 134 16.70 -10.50 4.98
C ILE A 134 16.08 -11.11 6.25
N ASP A 135 16.34 -10.48 7.40
CA ASP A 135 15.69 -10.82 8.65
C ASP A 135 14.65 -9.75 8.95
N GLN A 136 13.39 -10.14 9.18
CA GLN A 136 12.28 -9.24 9.46
C GLN A 136 11.51 -9.66 10.70
N THR A 137 10.94 -8.69 11.39
CA THR A 137 10.05 -8.91 12.52
C THR A 137 8.65 -8.38 12.22
N ILE A 138 7.67 -9.26 12.32
CA ILE A 138 6.25 -8.89 12.36
C ILE A 138 5.93 -8.43 13.79
N LEU A 139 5.56 -7.19 13.94
CA LEU A 139 5.17 -6.57 15.19
C LEU A 139 3.66 -6.68 15.37
N ILE A 140 3.22 -7.12 16.53
CA ILE A 140 1.82 -7.23 16.95
C ILE A 140 1.61 -6.57 18.29
N LYS A 141 0.39 -6.12 18.58
CA LYS A 141 0.08 -5.40 19.82
C LYS A 141 -0.09 -6.28 21.04
N ARG A 142 -0.59 -7.52 20.89
CA ARG A 142 -1.04 -8.36 21.99
C ARG A 142 -0.50 -9.78 21.85
N GLU A 143 -0.11 -10.41 22.95
CA GLU A 143 0.38 -11.80 22.97
C GLU A 143 -0.66 -12.79 22.40
N SER A 144 -1.96 -12.53 22.62
CA SER A 144 -3.04 -13.35 22.05
C SER A 144 -3.03 -13.40 20.52
N GLN A 145 -2.45 -12.40 19.84
CA GLN A 145 -2.36 -12.31 18.39
C GLN A 145 -1.22 -13.18 17.83
N LYS A 146 -0.21 -13.48 18.66
CA LYS A 146 0.98 -14.26 18.23
C LYS A 146 0.62 -15.63 17.69
N GLY A 147 -0.27 -16.34 18.38
CA GLY A 147 -0.76 -17.64 17.94
C GLY A 147 -1.48 -17.58 16.59
N MET A 148 -2.16 -16.46 16.30
CA MET A 148 -2.85 -16.25 15.03
C MET A 148 -1.88 -16.00 13.87
N VAL A 149 -0.79 -15.25 14.10
CA VAL A 149 0.24 -14.98 13.09
C VAL A 149 1.11 -16.20 12.84
N VAL A 150 1.54 -16.87 13.90
CA VAL A 150 2.39 -18.06 13.79
C VAL A 150 1.61 -19.24 13.20
N GLY A 151 0.36 -19.43 13.64
CA GLY A 151 -0.49 -20.56 13.24
C GLY A 151 -0.06 -21.89 13.87
N LYS A 152 -0.86 -22.93 13.64
CA LYS A 152 -0.59 -24.27 14.18
C LYS A 152 0.75 -24.80 13.65
N GLY A 153 1.69 -25.08 14.55
CA GLY A 153 3.02 -25.56 14.18
C GLY A 153 3.83 -24.64 13.25
N GLY A 154 3.54 -23.32 13.25
CA GLY A 154 4.25 -22.37 12.41
C GLY A 154 3.79 -22.34 10.94
N MET A 155 2.71 -23.03 10.60
CA MET A 155 2.27 -23.14 9.19
C MET A 155 1.94 -21.78 8.57
N ARG A 156 1.32 -20.86 9.32
CA ARG A 156 0.89 -19.57 8.76
C ARG A 156 2.07 -18.64 8.52
N ILE A 157 2.96 -18.48 9.49
CA ILE A 157 4.16 -17.67 9.29
C ILE A 157 5.05 -18.23 8.18
N LYS A 158 5.10 -19.56 8.00
CA LYS A 158 5.81 -20.19 6.88
C LYS A 158 5.16 -19.85 5.55
N ALA A 159 3.82 -19.85 5.47
CA ALA A 159 3.08 -19.49 4.25
C ALA A 159 3.31 -18.02 3.90
N ILE A 160 3.22 -17.10 4.88
CA ILE A 160 3.54 -15.68 4.70
C ILE A 160 4.96 -15.50 4.18
N SER A 161 5.94 -16.12 4.84
CA SER A 161 7.36 -16.05 4.45
C SER A 161 7.58 -16.57 3.02
N THR A 162 6.93 -17.66 2.64
CA THR A 162 7.07 -18.23 1.30
C THR A 162 6.51 -17.30 0.22
N ALA A 163 5.32 -16.74 0.45
CA ALA A 163 4.68 -15.81 -0.48
C ALA A 163 5.49 -14.51 -0.61
N ALA A 164 5.87 -13.90 0.52
CA ALA A 164 6.66 -12.68 0.53
C ALA A 164 8.02 -12.86 -0.14
N ARG A 165 8.71 -13.97 0.13
CA ARG A 165 9.98 -14.30 -0.52
C ARG A 165 9.83 -14.39 -2.04
N LYS A 166 8.79 -15.08 -2.53
CA LYS A 166 8.55 -15.23 -3.96
C LYS A 166 8.36 -13.86 -4.62
N GLU A 167 7.54 -13.02 -4.04
CA GLU A 167 7.28 -11.67 -4.54
C GLU A 167 8.53 -10.77 -4.50
N MET A 168 9.35 -10.88 -3.44
CA MET A 168 10.63 -10.18 -3.37
C MET A 168 11.61 -10.62 -4.46
N ILE A 169 11.68 -11.93 -4.78
CA ILE A 169 12.51 -12.44 -5.88
C ILE A 169 12.08 -11.83 -7.21
N GLU A 170 10.77 -11.75 -7.46
CA GLU A 170 10.21 -11.16 -8.67
C GLU A 170 10.49 -9.64 -8.76
N ASN A 171 10.38 -8.91 -7.64
CA ASN A 171 10.57 -7.46 -7.60
C ASN A 171 12.06 -7.04 -7.62
N PHE A 172 12.94 -7.84 -7.02
CA PHE A 172 14.37 -7.49 -6.87
C PHE A 172 15.28 -8.21 -7.87
N ASP A 173 14.70 -9.08 -8.72
CA ASP A 173 15.39 -9.86 -9.76
C ASP A 173 16.63 -10.61 -9.23
N ARG A 174 16.51 -11.20 -8.02
CA ARG A 174 17.58 -11.97 -7.37
C ARG A 174 17.07 -12.92 -6.30
N GLU A 175 17.89 -13.90 -5.92
CA GLU A 175 17.58 -14.83 -4.85
C GLU A 175 17.52 -14.14 -3.49
N ILE A 176 16.43 -14.43 -2.74
CA ILE A 176 16.16 -13.88 -1.41
C ILE A 176 16.05 -15.00 -0.37
N HIS A 177 16.74 -14.84 0.76
CA HIS A 177 16.62 -15.68 1.94
C HIS A 177 15.90 -14.90 3.04
N LEU A 178 14.58 -15.07 3.15
CA LEU A 178 13.74 -14.35 4.10
C LEU A 178 13.55 -15.15 5.40
N PHE A 179 13.85 -14.51 6.54
CA PHE A 179 13.61 -15.02 7.89
C PHE A 179 12.64 -14.11 8.63
N LEU A 180 11.50 -14.67 9.08
CA LEU A 180 10.48 -13.92 9.79
C LEU A 180 10.43 -14.29 11.27
N HIS A 181 10.37 -13.27 12.11
CA HIS A 181 10.13 -13.37 13.53
C HIS A 181 8.81 -12.67 13.90
N VAL A 182 8.23 -13.04 15.06
CA VAL A 182 7.03 -12.37 15.58
C VAL A 182 7.33 -11.86 16.98
N LYS A 183 7.15 -10.56 17.20
CA LYS A 183 7.35 -9.93 18.51
C LYS A 183 6.10 -9.13 18.90
N VAL A 184 5.79 -9.13 20.19
CA VAL A 184 4.79 -8.26 20.78
C VAL A 184 5.45 -6.95 21.15
N ARG A 185 4.98 -5.86 20.57
CA ARG A 185 5.47 -4.50 20.84
C ARG A 185 4.39 -3.50 20.52
N ASP A 186 4.18 -2.54 21.39
CA ASP A 186 3.33 -1.38 21.05
C ASP A 186 4.12 -0.45 20.12
N TRP A 187 3.81 -0.54 18.82
CA TRP A 187 4.47 0.22 17.77
C TRP A 187 3.70 1.50 17.41
N MET A 188 2.46 1.65 17.91
CA MET A 188 1.64 2.83 17.58
C MET A 188 2.08 4.09 18.31
N ASP A 189 2.85 3.97 19.39
CA ASP A 189 3.39 5.13 20.11
C ASP A 189 4.55 5.83 19.38
N LYS A 190 5.05 5.24 18.28
CA LYS A 190 6.12 5.81 17.44
C LYS A 190 5.78 5.67 15.95
N PRO A 191 4.74 6.35 15.45
CA PRO A 191 4.27 6.18 14.06
C PRO A 191 5.30 6.62 13.01
N ASP A 192 6.25 7.50 13.35
CA ASP A 192 7.21 8.07 12.40
C ASP A 192 8.31 7.09 11.95
N HIS A 193 8.45 5.94 12.62
CA HIS A 193 9.42 4.90 12.26
C HIS A 193 8.85 3.82 11.32
N TYR A 194 7.52 3.83 11.09
CA TYR A 194 6.79 2.74 10.41
C TYR A 194 5.91 3.23 9.24
N ARG A 195 6.13 4.50 8.84
CA ARG A 195 5.50 5.11 7.65
C ARG A 195 6.51 5.36 6.56
#